data_5d12975b894b7a9c32ab24e0c9572642
#
_entry.id   5d12975b894b7a9c32ab24e0c9572642
#
_cell.length_a   1.000
_cell.length_b   1.000
_cell.length_c   1.000
_cell.angle_alpha   90.00
_cell.angle_beta   90.00
_cell.angle_gamma   90.00
#
_symmetry.space_group_name_H-M   'P 1'
#
loop_
_entity.id
_entity.type
_entity.pdbx_description
1 polymer ?
#
loop_
_entity_poly.entity_id
_entity_poly.type
_entity_poly.pdbx_seq_one_letter_code
_entity_poly.pdbx_strand_id
1 'polypeptide(L)'
;IYLSPWDRNKPCYGSGKEYDDYYLAQLTELLTGYGDIFSVWLDGACGEGPNGKKQIYDWKRYYECVRKYQPDACICVCGPDIRWCGNEAGDVRKSEWSVVPARTALAESVQERSQQTDDKEFRMRRITSDMEDLGSRRALEGETNLIWYPAEVNTSIRPGWFYHPEEDDQVKSLEELVHIYIGAVGGNATFLLNIPPMPNGLLHENDVKRLEEFGSWKKKSFTHNLMSTAHIFSENEDPTHPVSDLTDDTSETWFQPESSELPVEITICLDGSYNLGYLVLKEAVCYSQRVEKFEIFVKEGEIWNSIYTGTVIGY
;
A
#
# COMPACT_ATOMS: atom_id res chain seq x y z
N ILE A 1 7.53 1.31 12.94
CA ILE A 1 8.10 0.31 13.88
C ILE A 1 7.59 -1.07 13.48
N TYR A 2 8.48 -2.07 13.47
CA TYR A 2 8.14 -3.48 13.41
C TYR A 2 8.52 -4.15 14.73
N LEU A 3 7.57 -4.80 15.38
CA LEU A 3 7.79 -5.64 16.53
C LEU A 3 6.93 -6.89 16.40
N SER A 4 7.56 -8.02 15.99
CA SER A 4 6.84 -9.29 15.88
C SER A 4 6.38 -9.79 17.25
N PRO A 5 5.10 -10.16 17.40
CA PRO A 5 4.65 -10.81 18.62
C PRO A 5 5.10 -12.28 18.71
N TRP A 6 5.83 -12.79 17.73
CA TRP A 6 6.31 -14.16 17.70
C TRP A 6 7.74 -14.30 18.24
N ASP A 7 7.98 -13.86 19.47
CA ASP A 7 9.24 -14.16 20.18
C ASP A 7 9.16 -15.54 20.86
N ARG A 8 9.15 -16.58 20.04
CA ARG A 8 9.01 -17.97 20.51
C ARG A 8 10.16 -18.46 21.40
N ASN A 9 11.29 -17.77 21.41
CA ASN A 9 12.45 -18.11 22.25
C ASN A 9 12.33 -17.55 23.68
N LYS A 10 11.40 -16.63 23.92
CA LYS A 10 11.13 -16.11 25.25
C LYS A 10 10.52 -17.20 26.14
N PRO A 11 11.06 -17.46 27.36
CA PRO A 11 10.55 -18.50 28.24
C PRO A 11 9.04 -18.43 28.56
N CYS A 12 8.49 -17.22 28.65
CA CYS A 12 7.05 -17.01 28.89
C CYS A 12 6.18 -17.09 27.62
N TYR A 13 6.76 -17.38 26.42
CA TYR A 13 5.95 -17.54 25.21
C TYR A 13 4.94 -18.67 25.38
N GLY A 14 3.70 -18.40 25.00
CA GLY A 14 2.59 -19.35 25.16
C GLY A 14 1.98 -19.40 26.57
N SER A 15 2.34 -18.44 27.47
CA SER A 15 1.76 -18.31 28.82
C SER A 15 0.51 -17.40 28.87
N GLY A 16 0.03 -16.93 27.70
CA GLY A 16 -1.11 -16.02 27.63
C GLY A 16 -0.75 -14.64 28.17
N LYS A 17 -1.49 -14.17 29.17
CA LYS A 17 -1.36 -12.82 29.72
C LYS A 17 0.06 -12.42 30.13
N GLU A 18 0.85 -13.33 30.67
CA GLU A 18 2.22 -13.03 31.10
C GLU A 18 3.11 -12.64 29.90
N TYR A 19 2.96 -13.36 28.78
CA TYR A 19 3.64 -13.02 27.54
C TYR A 19 3.12 -11.72 26.93
N ASP A 20 1.82 -11.50 26.93
CA ASP A 20 1.23 -10.25 26.43
C ASP A 20 1.73 -9.04 27.24
N ASP A 21 1.85 -9.17 28.57
CA ASP A 21 2.41 -8.12 29.43
C ASP A 21 3.88 -7.83 29.09
N TYR A 22 4.67 -8.86 28.81
CA TYR A 22 6.06 -8.71 28.34
C TYR A 22 6.11 -8.01 26.97
N TYR A 23 5.31 -8.45 26.00
CA TYR A 23 5.25 -7.84 24.67
C TYR A 23 4.84 -6.36 24.75
N LEU A 24 3.81 -6.05 25.53
CA LEU A 24 3.31 -4.68 25.73
C LEU A 24 4.34 -3.78 26.42
N ALA A 25 5.18 -4.31 27.29
CA ALA A 25 6.27 -3.54 27.90
C ALA A 25 7.28 -3.09 26.83
N GLN A 26 7.71 -4.00 25.93
CA GLN A 26 8.60 -3.65 24.81
C GLN A 26 7.93 -2.66 23.85
N LEU A 27 6.68 -2.93 23.48
CA LEU A 27 5.92 -2.06 22.58
C LEU A 27 5.79 -0.65 23.17
N THR A 28 5.50 -0.53 24.48
CA THR A 28 5.43 0.75 25.18
C THR A 28 6.75 1.51 25.13
N GLU A 29 7.88 0.83 25.36
CA GLU A 29 9.21 1.44 25.29
C GLU A 29 9.48 2.01 23.90
N LEU A 30 9.17 1.25 22.85
CA LEU A 30 9.31 1.72 21.46
C LEU A 30 8.39 2.90 21.13
N LEU A 31 7.15 2.86 21.60
CA LEU A 31 6.17 3.90 21.31
C LEU A 31 6.42 5.22 22.06
N THR A 32 7.21 5.19 23.15
CA THR A 32 7.46 6.38 23.99
C THR A 32 8.88 6.91 23.91
N GLY A 33 9.83 6.13 23.37
CA GLY A 33 11.27 6.45 23.42
C GLY A 33 11.82 7.13 22.15
N TYR A 34 11.07 7.23 21.05
CA TYR A 34 11.63 7.60 19.73
C TYR A 34 10.87 8.72 19.00
N GLY A 35 10.04 9.46 19.70
CA GLY A 35 9.23 10.54 19.09
C GLY A 35 8.00 10.03 18.35
N ASP A 36 7.53 10.82 17.37
CA ASP A 36 6.33 10.51 16.61
C ASP A 36 6.54 9.31 15.69
N ILE A 37 5.58 8.39 15.68
CA ILE A 37 5.64 7.15 14.91
C ILE A 37 4.54 7.15 13.87
N PHE A 38 4.93 7.03 12.61
CA PHE A 38 4.02 6.98 11.47
C PHE A 38 3.24 5.66 11.41
N SER A 39 3.92 4.51 11.67
CA SER A 39 3.34 3.20 11.44
C SER A 39 3.86 2.17 12.44
N VAL A 40 2.98 1.30 12.92
CA VAL A 40 3.28 0.12 13.72
C VAL A 40 2.85 -1.12 12.95
N TRP A 41 3.81 -1.98 12.63
CA TRP A 41 3.60 -3.17 11.84
C TRP A 41 3.49 -4.39 12.76
N LEU A 42 2.30 -5.00 12.82
CA LEU A 42 1.99 -6.17 13.64
C LEU A 42 1.95 -7.42 12.77
N ASP A 43 2.99 -8.23 12.88
CA ASP A 43 3.09 -9.50 12.17
C ASP A 43 2.12 -10.53 12.73
N GLY A 44 1.40 -11.24 11.84
CA GLY A 44 0.50 -12.31 12.20
C GLY A 44 1.17 -13.66 12.43
N ALA A 45 2.48 -13.78 12.18
CA ALA A 45 3.18 -15.04 12.38
C ALA A 45 3.05 -15.54 13.83
N CYS A 46 2.68 -16.82 13.97
CA CYS A 46 2.42 -17.43 15.25
C CYS A 46 2.59 -18.96 15.16
N GLY A 47 3.65 -19.49 15.69
CA GLY A 47 3.92 -20.93 15.75
C GLY A 47 4.16 -21.40 17.18
N GLU A 48 4.48 -22.67 17.35
CA GLU A 48 4.86 -23.22 18.64
C GLU A 48 6.26 -22.72 19.06
N GLY A 49 6.41 -22.43 20.34
CA GLY A 49 7.69 -22.19 20.96
C GLY A 49 8.45 -23.51 21.25
N PRO A 50 9.71 -23.43 21.73
CA PRO A 50 10.46 -24.61 22.16
C PRO A 50 9.77 -25.43 23.28
N ASN A 51 8.85 -24.79 24.01
CA ASN A 51 8.02 -25.43 25.06
C ASN A 51 6.78 -26.15 24.51
N GLY A 52 6.59 -26.21 23.19
CA GLY A 52 5.44 -26.81 22.53
C GLY A 52 4.13 -26.03 22.69
N LYS A 53 4.18 -24.78 23.17
CA LYS A 53 3.02 -23.93 23.33
C LYS A 53 2.96 -22.88 22.23
N LYS A 54 1.74 -22.54 21.82
CA LYS A 54 1.41 -21.45 20.91
C LYS A 54 0.80 -20.30 21.72
N GLN A 55 1.24 -19.06 21.47
CA GLN A 55 0.64 -17.89 22.09
C GLN A 55 -0.68 -17.53 21.39
N ILE A 56 -1.67 -17.13 22.16
CA ILE A 56 -2.86 -16.44 21.66
C ILE A 56 -2.64 -14.97 21.93
N TYR A 57 -2.53 -14.17 20.85
CA TYR A 57 -2.23 -12.75 20.94
C TYR A 57 -3.45 -11.94 21.38
N ASP A 58 -3.28 -11.03 22.32
CA ASP A 58 -4.32 -10.08 22.73
C ASP A 58 -4.29 -8.82 21.85
N TRP A 59 -4.74 -8.97 20.59
CA TRP A 59 -4.76 -7.89 19.60
C TRP A 59 -5.42 -6.61 20.14
N LYS A 60 -6.48 -6.74 20.90
CA LYS A 60 -7.18 -5.59 21.48
C LYS A 60 -6.25 -4.75 22.35
N ARG A 61 -5.53 -5.38 23.27
CA ARG A 61 -4.59 -4.68 24.15
C ARG A 61 -3.41 -4.09 23.37
N TYR A 62 -2.97 -4.75 22.30
CA TYR A 62 -1.92 -4.24 21.44
C TYR A 62 -2.36 -2.95 20.74
N TYR A 63 -3.57 -2.92 20.17
CA TYR A 63 -4.14 -1.72 19.55
C TYR A 63 -4.34 -0.60 20.57
N GLU A 64 -4.91 -0.90 21.75
CA GLU A 64 -5.10 0.07 22.84
C GLU A 64 -3.77 0.69 23.27
N CYS A 65 -2.68 -0.09 23.31
CA CYS A 65 -1.34 0.41 23.62
C CYS A 65 -0.85 1.39 22.55
N VAL A 66 -0.96 1.03 21.27
CA VAL A 66 -0.56 1.93 20.17
C VAL A 66 -1.37 3.21 20.20
N ARG A 67 -2.70 3.13 20.25
CA ARG A 67 -3.59 4.32 20.27
C ARG A 67 -3.37 5.21 21.48
N LYS A 68 -2.96 4.66 22.61
CA LYS A 68 -2.66 5.42 23.82
C LYS A 68 -1.42 6.32 23.68
N TYR A 69 -0.36 5.81 23.07
CA TYR A 69 0.93 6.50 23.02
C TYR A 69 1.21 7.17 21.67
N GLN A 70 0.62 6.65 20.60
CA GLN A 70 0.77 7.12 19.21
C GLN A 70 -0.60 7.08 18.51
N PRO A 71 -1.52 8.00 18.85
CA PRO A 71 -2.91 7.95 18.35
C PRO A 71 -3.02 8.04 16.83
N ASP A 72 -2.09 8.75 16.18
CA ASP A 72 -2.07 9.00 14.75
C ASP A 72 -1.28 7.94 13.95
N ALA A 73 -0.61 7.00 14.64
CA ALA A 73 0.13 5.93 13.95
C ALA A 73 -0.81 4.93 13.27
N CYS A 74 -0.55 4.59 12.03
CA CYS A 74 -1.24 3.50 11.33
C CYS A 74 -0.83 2.14 11.92
N ILE A 75 -1.81 1.30 12.24
CA ILE A 75 -1.58 -0.09 12.67
C ILE A 75 -1.78 -1.00 11.47
N CYS A 76 -0.68 -1.61 11.00
CA CYS A 76 -0.63 -2.34 9.74
C CYS A 76 -0.69 -3.85 9.92
N VAL A 77 -1.14 -4.56 8.90
CA VAL A 77 -1.20 -6.02 8.72
C VAL A 77 -2.23 -6.68 9.63
N CYS A 78 -1.86 -7.15 10.83
CA CYS A 78 -2.82 -7.56 11.83
C CYS A 78 -3.34 -6.35 12.62
N GLY A 79 -3.69 -5.28 11.93
CA GLY A 79 -4.18 -4.01 12.45
C GLY A 79 -5.37 -3.50 11.66
N PRO A 80 -6.11 -2.54 12.23
CA PRO A 80 -7.36 -2.07 11.65
C PRO A 80 -7.20 -1.03 10.53
N ASP A 81 -5.97 -0.50 10.28
CA ASP A 81 -5.81 0.68 9.44
C ASP A 81 -5.30 0.37 8.04
N ILE A 82 -4.33 -0.52 7.90
CA ILE A 82 -3.68 -0.87 6.63
C ILE A 82 -3.62 -2.39 6.50
N ARG A 83 -4.15 -2.92 5.40
CA ARG A 83 -4.11 -4.36 5.12
C ARG A 83 -2.87 -4.76 4.34
N TRP A 84 -2.40 -5.95 4.61
CA TRP A 84 -1.39 -6.59 3.79
C TRP A 84 -1.98 -7.07 2.46
N CYS A 85 -1.27 -6.84 1.34
CA CYS A 85 -1.73 -7.28 0.02
C CYS A 85 -1.76 -8.81 -0.16
N GLY A 86 -1.10 -9.58 0.73
CA GLY A 86 -1.17 -11.04 0.79
C GLY A 86 0.02 -11.77 0.17
N ASN A 87 1.09 -11.08 -0.22
CA ASN A 87 2.34 -11.68 -0.72
C ASN A 87 3.54 -10.80 -0.40
N GLU A 88 4.75 -11.35 -0.51
CA GLU A 88 6.03 -10.68 -0.33
C GLU A 88 6.80 -10.48 -1.64
N ALA A 89 6.19 -10.81 -2.78
CA ALA A 89 6.81 -10.67 -4.10
C ALA A 89 6.76 -9.24 -4.65
N GLY A 90 5.92 -8.39 -4.08
CA GLY A 90 5.67 -7.04 -4.57
C GLY A 90 4.52 -6.95 -5.58
N ASP A 91 3.71 -8.00 -5.70
CA ASP A 91 2.58 -8.03 -6.63
C ASP A 91 1.30 -7.47 -5.99
N VAL A 92 0.47 -6.84 -6.80
CA VAL A 92 -0.83 -6.29 -6.43
C VAL A 92 -1.94 -6.88 -7.29
N ARG A 93 -3.17 -6.74 -6.83
CA ARG A 93 -4.34 -6.98 -7.68
C ARG A 93 -4.44 -5.91 -8.77
N LYS A 94 -5.11 -6.21 -9.84
CA LYS A 94 -5.40 -5.22 -10.88
C LYS A 94 -6.18 -4.01 -10.34
N SER A 95 -6.97 -4.22 -9.29
CA SER A 95 -7.78 -3.21 -8.60
C SER A 95 -7.65 -3.39 -7.09
N GLU A 96 -6.83 -2.57 -6.46
CA GLU A 96 -6.71 -2.54 -5.01
C GLU A 96 -7.71 -1.55 -4.41
N TRP A 97 -8.90 -2.06 -4.12
CA TRP A 97 -9.96 -1.29 -3.47
C TRP A 97 -9.60 -0.97 -2.02
N SER A 98 -9.86 0.26 -1.59
CA SER A 98 -9.70 0.67 -0.19
C SER A 98 -10.98 0.53 0.63
N VAL A 99 -12.14 0.53 -0.02
CA VAL A 99 -13.43 0.19 0.63
C VAL A 99 -13.66 -1.31 0.47
N VAL A 100 -13.68 -2.01 1.60
CA VAL A 100 -13.76 -3.48 1.64
C VAL A 100 -14.69 -3.95 2.76
N PRO A 101 -15.17 -5.22 2.75
CA PRO A 101 -15.95 -5.74 3.85
C PRO A 101 -15.18 -5.75 5.17
N ALA A 102 -15.81 -5.32 6.27
CA ALA A 102 -15.18 -5.22 7.59
C ALA A 102 -14.58 -6.56 8.09
N ARG A 103 -15.13 -7.70 7.66
CA ARG A 103 -14.61 -9.04 7.99
C ARG A 103 -13.17 -9.26 7.50
N THR A 104 -12.70 -8.48 6.51
CA THR A 104 -11.32 -8.59 6.01
C THR A 104 -10.27 -8.09 6.99
N ALA A 105 -10.65 -7.25 7.95
CA ALA A 105 -9.80 -6.69 8.98
C ALA A 105 -9.84 -7.43 10.32
N LEU A 106 -10.51 -8.59 10.39
CA LEU A 106 -10.48 -9.42 11.59
C LEU A 106 -9.07 -9.97 11.81
N ALA A 107 -8.42 -9.55 12.89
CA ALA A 107 -7.03 -9.87 13.19
C ALA A 107 -6.76 -11.38 13.20
N GLU A 108 -7.68 -12.17 13.75
CA GLU A 108 -7.61 -13.63 13.77
C GLU A 108 -7.58 -14.23 12.36
N SER A 109 -8.42 -13.71 11.45
CA SER A 109 -8.45 -14.17 10.06
C SER A 109 -7.23 -13.75 9.28
N VAL A 110 -6.66 -12.56 9.57
CA VAL A 110 -5.38 -12.11 8.99
C VAL A 110 -4.26 -12.98 9.54
N GLN A 111 -4.23 -13.23 10.83
CA GLN A 111 -3.27 -14.11 11.50
C GLN A 111 -3.30 -15.53 10.90
N GLU A 112 -4.46 -16.13 10.70
CA GLU A 112 -4.57 -17.46 10.08
C GLU A 112 -4.00 -17.49 8.67
N ARG A 113 -4.24 -16.44 7.87
CA ARG A 113 -3.70 -16.33 6.51
C ARG A 113 -2.19 -16.08 6.48
N SER A 114 -1.65 -15.46 7.52
CA SER A 114 -0.21 -15.20 7.68
C SER A 114 0.57 -16.42 8.20
N GLN A 115 -0.11 -17.47 8.66
CA GLN A 115 0.47 -18.70 9.23
C GLN A 115 0.95 -19.65 8.13
N GLN A 116 1.75 -19.18 7.22
CA GLN A 116 2.34 -20.02 6.20
C GLN A 116 3.78 -20.39 6.60
N THR A 117 4.25 -21.51 6.12
CA THR A 117 5.65 -21.90 6.31
C THR A 117 6.52 -20.85 5.62
N ASP A 118 7.45 -20.25 6.37
CA ASP A 118 8.42 -19.32 5.80
C ASP A 118 9.46 -20.10 4.98
N ASP A 119 9.05 -20.48 3.79
CA ASP A 119 9.88 -21.15 2.81
C ASP A 119 10.03 -20.29 1.54
N LYS A 120 10.87 -20.77 0.63
CA LYS A 120 11.14 -20.07 -0.62
C LYS A 120 9.87 -19.96 -1.49
N GLU A 121 9.01 -20.96 -1.46
CA GLU A 121 7.76 -20.99 -2.24
C GLU A 121 6.79 -19.93 -1.73
N PHE A 122 6.64 -19.77 -0.42
CA PHE A 122 5.83 -18.70 0.18
C PHE A 122 6.33 -17.31 -0.21
N ARG A 123 7.65 -17.07 -0.12
CA ARG A 123 8.25 -15.78 -0.49
C ARG A 123 8.13 -15.47 -2.00
N MET A 124 8.02 -16.48 -2.83
CA MET A 124 7.84 -16.36 -4.27
C MET A 124 6.37 -16.40 -4.71
N ARG A 125 5.44 -16.51 -3.78
CA ARG A 125 4.02 -16.56 -4.07
C ARG A 125 3.54 -15.24 -4.66
N ARG A 126 2.97 -15.31 -5.86
CA ARG A 126 2.43 -14.17 -6.56
C ARG A 126 0.91 -14.12 -6.46
N ILE A 127 0.37 -12.93 -6.25
CA ILE A 127 -1.03 -12.64 -6.47
C ILE A 127 -1.22 -12.39 -7.96
N THR A 128 -2.10 -13.15 -8.59
CA THR A 128 -2.47 -12.95 -9.98
C THR A 128 -3.66 -11.99 -10.10
N SER A 129 -3.84 -11.36 -11.27
CA SER A 129 -4.88 -10.36 -11.50
C SER A 129 -6.31 -10.90 -11.43
N ASP A 130 -6.47 -12.22 -11.48
CA ASP A 130 -7.73 -12.96 -11.39
C ASP A 130 -8.05 -13.47 -9.97
N MET A 131 -7.20 -13.17 -8.99
CA MET A 131 -7.51 -13.45 -7.60
C MET A 131 -8.62 -12.52 -7.08
N GLU A 132 -9.11 -12.87 -5.90
CA GLU A 132 -10.29 -12.30 -5.25
C GLU A 132 -10.41 -10.77 -5.38
N ASP A 133 -11.50 -10.32 -5.94
CA ASP A 133 -11.95 -8.95 -5.95
C ASP A 133 -12.53 -8.60 -4.59
N LEU A 134 -11.94 -7.63 -3.89
CA LEU A 134 -12.31 -7.30 -2.52
C LEU A 134 -13.33 -6.17 -2.39
N GLY A 135 -13.48 -5.32 -3.40
CA GLY A 135 -14.19 -4.07 -3.20
C GLY A 135 -15.04 -3.57 -4.38
N SER A 136 -15.19 -4.33 -5.46
CA SER A 136 -16.16 -3.96 -6.51
C SER A 136 -17.61 -4.07 -6.00
N ARG A 137 -18.55 -3.42 -6.67
CA ARG A 137 -19.98 -3.57 -6.32
C ARG A 137 -20.41 -5.02 -6.25
N ARG A 138 -19.90 -5.87 -7.14
CA ARG A 138 -20.21 -7.30 -7.14
C ARG A 138 -19.65 -7.99 -5.90
N ALA A 139 -18.43 -7.66 -5.48
CA ALA A 139 -17.82 -8.22 -4.28
C ALA A 139 -18.51 -7.74 -3.01
N LEU A 140 -19.07 -6.51 -3.04
CA LEU A 140 -19.77 -5.90 -1.90
C LEU A 140 -21.28 -6.24 -1.86
N GLU A 141 -21.81 -6.97 -2.83
CA GLU A 141 -23.22 -7.33 -2.86
C GLU A 141 -23.59 -8.17 -1.63
N GLY A 142 -24.57 -7.67 -0.85
CA GLY A 142 -25.00 -8.30 0.40
C GLY A 142 -24.14 -8.03 1.63
N GLU A 143 -23.02 -7.34 1.50
CA GLU A 143 -22.21 -6.88 2.63
C GLU A 143 -22.89 -5.68 3.31
N THR A 144 -23.04 -5.75 4.62
CA THR A 144 -23.72 -4.71 5.41
C THR A 144 -22.76 -3.82 6.20
N ASN A 145 -21.50 -4.20 6.31
CA ASN A 145 -20.49 -3.50 7.08
C ASN A 145 -19.22 -3.35 6.26
N LEU A 146 -18.93 -2.12 5.86
CA LEU A 146 -17.78 -1.74 5.05
C LEU A 146 -16.82 -0.88 5.86
N ILE A 147 -15.53 -0.98 5.56
CA ILE A 147 -14.47 -0.19 6.19
C ILE A 147 -13.54 0.38 5.12
N TRP A 148 -12.87 1.48 5.48
CA TRP A 148 -11.71 1.98 4.78
C TRP A 148 -10.47 1.20 5.22
N TYR A 149 -9.89 0.42 4.32
CA TYR A 149 -8.78 -0.49 4.62
C TYR A 149 -7.83 -0.59 3.42
N PRO A 150 -7.02 0.47 3.18
CA PRO A 150 -6.10 0.52 2.05
C PRO A 150 -5.03 -0.57 2.15
N ALA A 151 -4.48 -0.94 1.00
CA ALA A 151 -3.48 -1.99 0.89
C ALA A 151 -2.05 -1.47 1.10
N GLU A 152 -1.20 -2.34 1.65
CA GLU A 152 0.24 -2.21 1.63
C GLU A 152 0.86 -3.38 0.88
N VAL A 153 1.75 -3.05 -0.06
CA VAL A 153 2.64 -3.98 -0.74
C VAL A 153 4.00 -3.90 -0.07
N ASN A 154 4.48 -5.00 0.46
CA ASN A 154 5.79 -5.10 1.05
C ASN A 154 6.66 -6.12 0.31
N THR A 155 7.92 -5.81 0.13
CA THR A 155 8.93 -6.71 -0.42
C THR A 155 10.31 -6.30 0.04
N SER A 156 11.28 -7.21 -0.05
CA SER A 156 12.68 -6.87 0.20
C SER A 156 13.39 -6.54 -1.11
N ILE A 157 14.36 -5.63 -1.04
CA ILE A 157 15.27 -5.32 -2.16
C ILE A 157 16.16 -6.52 -2.51
N ARG A 158 16.35 -7.45 -1.57
CA ARG A 158 17.13 -8.69 -1.65
C ARG A 158 16.21 -9.92 -1.63
N PRO A 159 16.72 -11.14 -1.89
CA PRO A 159 15.93 -12.36 -1.76
C PRO A 159 15.38 -12.59 -0.35
N GLY A 160 16.16 -12.25 0.69
CA GLY A 160 15.78 -12.39 2.10
C GLY A 160 15.40 -11.06 2.76
N TRP A 161 14.81 -11.15 3.98
CA TRP A 161 14.46 -9.99 4.82
C TRP A 161 15.64 -9.46 5.63
N PHE A 162 16.66 -10.29 5.83
CA PHE A 162 17.87 -9.95 6.56
C PHE A 162 19.07 -9.93 5.62
N TYR A 163 20.15 -9.27 6.06
CA TYR A 163 21.38 -9.19 5.28
C TYR A 163 22.12 -10.54 5.28
N HIS A 164 22.49 -11.00 4.08
CA HIS A 164 23.35 -12.13 3.84
C HIS A 164 24.37 -11.75 2.75
N PRO A 165 25.71 -11.89 3.03
CA PRO A 165 26.74 -11.50 2.05
C PRO A 165 26.64 -12.25 0.71
N GLU A 166 26.15 -13.49 0.73
CA GLU A 166 25.91 -14.31 -0.49
C GLU A 166 24.80 -13.78 -1.39
N GLU A 167 24.02 -12.77 -0.93
CA GLU A 167 22.98 -12.09 -1.69
C GLU A 167 23.42 -10.73 -2.25
N ASP A 168 24.69 -10.32 -2.08
CA ASP A 168 25.17 -8.99 -2.48
C ASP A 168 25.00 -8.70 -3.98
N ASP A 169 25.09 -9.74 -4.82
CA ASP A 169 24.87 -9.63 -6.27
C ASP A 169 23.43 -9.94 -6.69
N GLN A 170 22.50 -10.14 -5.73
CA GLN A 170 21.11 -10.52 -6.00
C GLN A 170 20.12 -9.38 -5.66
N VAL A 171 20.61 -8.15 -5.60
CA VAL A 171 19.77 -6.96 -5.41
C VAL A 171 18.82 -6.80 -6.60
N LYS A 172 17.55 -6.58 -6.34
CA LYS A 172 16.54 -6.35 -7.39
C LYS A 172 17.02 -5.30 -8.39
N SER A 173 16.77 -5.55 -9.67
CA SER A 173 17.10 -4.63 -10.74
C SER A 173 16.28 -3.33 -10.64
N LEU A 174 16.72 -2.27 -11.32
CA LEU A 174 15.93 -1.04 -11.43
C LEU A 174 14.57 -1.30 -12.07
N GLU A 175 14.54 -2.14 -13.10
CA GLU A 175 13.32 -2.50 -13.81
C GLU A 175 12.31 -3.20 -12.90
N GLU A 176 12.76 -4.14 -12.05
CA GLU A 176 11.90 -4.80 -11.06
C GLU A 176 11.34 -3.81 -10.04
N LEU A 177 12.18 -2.92 -9.48
CA LEU A 177 11.71 -1.91 -8.52
C LEU A 177 10.71 -0.92 -9.15
N VAL A 178 10.95 -0.51 -10.39
CA VAL A 178 10.04 0.33 -11.16
C VAL A 178 8.71 -0.39 -11.38
N HIS A 179 8.75 -1.64 -11.80
CA HIS A 179 7.55 -2.44 -12.02
C HIS A 179 6.72 -2.57 -10.73
N ILE A 180 7.37 -2.89 -9.61
CA ILE A 180 6.70 -2.98 -8.30
C ILE A 180 6.11 -1.63 -7.87
N TYR A 181 6.87 -0.54 -8.03
CA TYR A 181 6.40 0.79 -7.68
C TYR A 181 5.16 1.22 -8.49
N ILE A 182 5.19 1.02 -9.80
CA ILE A 182 4.06 1.34 -10.66
C ILE A 182 2.85 0.47 -10.33
N GLY A 183 3.07 -0.82 -10.09
CA GLY A 183 2.00 -1.74 -9.68
C GLY A 183 1.41 -1.39 -8.32
N ALA A 184 2.24 -1.11 -7.32
CA ALA A 184 1.82 -0.79 -5.96
C ALA A 184 1.22 0.62 -5.86
N VAL A 185 2.04 1.66 -6.07
CA VAL A 185 1.62 3.05 -5.89
C VAL A 185 0.63 3.47 -6.98
N GLY A 186 0.88 3.07 -8.24
CA GLY A 186 -0.07 3.30 -9.33
C GLY A 186 -1.33 2.42 -9.25
N GLY A 187 -1.29 1.34 -8.47
CA GLY A 187 -2.42 0.43 -8.22
C GLY A 187 -3.21 0.73 -6.94
N ASN A 188 -3.04 1.91 -6.33
CA ASN A 188 -3.72 2.32 -5.09
C ASN A 188 -3.28 1.54 -3.85
N ALA A 189 -1.98 1.28 -3.70
CA ALA A 189 -1.41 0.65 -2.52
C ALA A 189 -0.17 1.40 -2.02
N THR A 190 0.09 1.34 -0.72
CA THR A 190 1.36 1.79 -0.14
C THR A 190 2.47 0.83 -0.54
N PHE A 191 3.65 1.34 -0.85
CA PHE A 191 4.82 0.51 -1.12
C PHE A 191 5.85 0.61 0.01
N LEU A 192 6.08 -0.51 0.69
CA LEU A 192 7.09 -0.69 1.73
C LEU A 192 8.22 -1.57 1.20
N LEU A 193 9.40 -0.98 1.01
CA LEU A 193 10.60 -1.67 0.54
C LEU A 193 11.55 -1.91 1.72
N ASN A 194 11.78 -3.16 2.05
CA ASN A 194 12.77 -3.55 3.04
C ASN A 194 14.19 -3.49 2.46
N ILE A 195 15.11 -2.87 3.20
CA ILE A 195 16.53 -2.79 2.87
C ILE A 195 17.31 -3.25 4.11
N PRO A 196 17.83 -4.48 4.10
CA PRO A 196 18.44 -5.05 5.29
C PRO A 196 19.82 -4.43 5.56
N PRO A 197 20.06 -3.89 6.77
CA PRO A 197 21.37 -3.34 7.13
C PRO A 197 22.40 -4.46 7.36
N MET A 198 23.67 -4.18 7.01
CA MET A 198 24.82 -5.02 7.37
C MET A 198 25.03 -5.04 8.89
N PRO A 199 25.83 -5.99 9.42
CA PRO A 199 26.14 -6.07 10.86
C PRO A 199 26.76 -4.81 11.48
N ASN A 200 27.38 -3.96 10.66
CA ASN A 200 27.91 -2.66 11.09
C ASN A 200 26.87 -1.54 11.14
N GLY A 201 25.59 -1.83 10.81
CA GLY A 201 24.47 -0.88 10.79
C GLY A 201 24.38 -0.02 9.53
N LEU A 202 25.25 -0.20 8.54
CA LEU A 202 25.19 0.49 7.25
C LEU A 202 24.49 -0.36 6.20
N LEU A 203 23.97 0.30 5.15
CA LEU A 203 23.49 -0.39 3.95
C LEU A 203 24.68 -0.80 3.08
N HIS A 204 24.53 -1.94 2.37
CA HIS A 204 25.53 -2.39 1.42
C HIS A 204 25.55 -1.47 0.18
N GLU A 205 26.74 -1.30 -0.44
CA GLU A 205 26.94 -0.38 -1.57
C GLU A 205 26.03 -0.70 -2.77
N ASN A 206 25.75 -1.96 -3.05
CA ASN A 206 24.85 -2.35 -4.14
C ASN A 206 23.40 -1.94 -3.86
N ASP A 207 22.94 -1.99 -2.61
CA ASP A 207 21.62 -1.52 -2.21
C ASP A 207 21.53 -0.01 -2.35
N VAL A 208 22.54 0.72 -1.85
CA VAL A 208 22.61 2.19 -1.97
C VAL A 208 22.57 2.62 -3.44
N LYS A 209 23.43 2.02 -4.28
CA LYS A 209 23.46 2.29 -5.71
C LYS A 209 22.09 2.08 -6.36
N ARG A 210 21.42 0.97 -6.05
CA ARG A 210 20.11 0.65 -6.58
C ARG A 210 19.04 1.67 -6.15
N LEU A 211 19.08 2.10 -4.90
CA LEU A 211 18.17 3.12 -4.38
C LEU A 211 18.42 4.49 -5.05
N GLU A 212 19.66 4.86 -5.29
CA GLU A 212 20.01 6.10 -6.03
C GLU A 212 19.50 6.05 -7.47
N GLU A 213 19.69 4.92 -8.16
CA GLU A 213 19.15 4.71 -9.50
C GLU A 213 17.63 4.82 -9.53
N PHE A 214 16.96 4.18 -8.58
CA PHE A 214 15.50 4.21 -8.44
C PHE A 214 14.99 5.63 -8.11
N GLY A 215 15.64 6.32 -7.16
CA GLY A 215 15.31 7.69 -6.81
C GLY A 215 15.51 8.66 -8.00
N SER A 216 16.58 8.45 -8.76
CA SER A 216 16.87 9.24 -9.97
C SER A 216 15.83 9.01 -11.07
N TRP A 217 15.44 7.74 -11.30
CA TRP A 217 14.37 7.40 -12.22
C TRP A 217 13.05 8.06 -11.79
N LYS A 218 12.65 7.94 -10.52
CA LYS A 218 11.42 8.54 -9.99
C LYS A 218 11.40 10.06 -10.18
N LYS A 219 12.51 10.73 -9.82
CA LYS A 219 12.64 12.17 -10.01
C LYS A 219 12.50 12.56 -11.48
N LYS A 220 13.21 11.87 -12.38
CA LYS A 220 13.16 12.15 -13.82
C LYS A 220 11.77 11.93 -14.42
N SER A 221 11.07 10.90 -13.97
CA SER A 221 9.76 10.51 -14.51
C SER A 221 8.62 11.42 -14.07
N PHE A 222 8.70 12.01 -12.86
CA PHE A 222 7.58 12.75 -12.26
C PHE A 222 7.86 14.22 -11.94
N THR A 223 9.01 14.76 -12.32
CA THR A 223 9.33 16.19 -12.05
C THR A 223 8.62 17.14 -13.03
N HIS A 224 8.41 16.72 -14.27
CA HIS A 224 7.84 17.57 -15.29
C HIS A 224 6.34 17.32 -15.43
N ASN A 225 5.54 18.16 -14.79
CA ASN A 225 4.09 18.08 -14.82
C ASN A 225 3.55 18.96 -15.96
N LEU A 226 3.07 18.33 -17.04
CA LEU A 226 2.52 19.01 -18.20
C LEU A 226 1.12 19.61 -17.94
N MET A 227 0.46 19.19 -16.84
CA MET A 227 -0.88 19.71 -16.50
C MET A 227 -0.84 21.20 -16.14
N SER A 228 0.31 21.73 -15.69
CA SER A 228 0.46 23.15 -15.32
C SER A 228 0.25 24.12 -16.49
N THR A 229 0.41 23.67 -17.74
CA THR A 229 0.21 24.45 -18.98
C THR A 229 -0.92 23.91 -19.86
N ALA A 230 -1.57 22.83 -19.44
CA ALA A 230 -2.66 22.23 -20.19
C ALA A 230 -3.95 23.07 -20.09
N HIS A 231 -4.75 23.05 -21.15
CA HIS A 231 -6.13 23.51 -21.12
C HIS A 231 -7.06 22.33 -20.83
N ILE A 232 -7.84 22.45 -19.76
CA ILE A 232 -8.73 21.38 -19.30
C ILE A 232 -10.15 21.91 -19.33
N PHE A 233 -11.09 21.08 -19.78
CA PHE A 233 -12.50 21.41 -19.73
C PHE A 233 -13.37 20.17 -19.55
N SER A 234 -14.54 20.37 -18.97
CA SER A 234 -15.65 19.42 -18.88
C SER A 234 -16.94 20.17 -19.10
N GLU A 235 -17.91 19.55 -19.76
CA GLU A 235 -19.25 20.13 -19.93
C GLU A 235 -20.12 19.96 -18.67
N ASN A 236 -19.71 19.09 -17.77
CA ASN A 236 -20.43 18.77 -16.53
C ASN A 236 -19.52 19.06 -15.34
N GLU A 237 -19.45 20.34 -14.91
CA GLU A 237 -18.66 20.75 -13.75
C GLU A 237 -19.50 21.53 -12.74
N ASP A 238 -19.31 21.26 -11.47
CA ASP A 238 -19.81 22.07 -10.37
C ASP A 238 -18.98 23.36 -10.28
N PRO A 239 -19.58 24.57 -10.35
CA PRO A 239 -18.83 25.83 -10.27
C PRO A 239 -18.05 26.00 -8.97
N THR A 240 -18.36 25.27 -7.91
CA THR A 240 -17.64 25.29 -6.64
C THR A 240 -16.47 24.32 -6.58
N HIS A 241 -16.41 23.38 -7.52
CA HIS A 241 -15.35 22.37 -7.71
C HIS A 241 -15.02 22.22 -9.20
N PRO A 242 -14.50 23.30 -9.80
CA PRO A 242 -14.29 23.36 -11.24
C PRO A 242 -13.17 22.46 -11.71
N VAL A 243 -13.13 22.20 -13.00
CA VAL A 243 -12.10 21.37 -13.64
C VAL A 243 -10.68 21.95 -13.47
N SER A 244 -10.53 23.24 -13.19
CA SER A 244 -9.23 23.87 -12.85
C SER A 244 -8.58 23.32 -11.58
N ASP A 245 -9.36 22.77 -10.66
CA ASP A 245 -8.86 22.15 -9.43
C ASP A 245 -8.03 20.88 -9.70
N LEU A 246 -8.12 20.34 -10.91
CA LEU A 246 -7.27 19.20 -11.33
C LEU A 246 -5.80 19.58 -11.56
N THR A 247 -5.45 20.87 -11.56
CA THR A 247 -4.10 21.35 -11.94
C THR A 247 -3.42 22.21 -10.89
N ASP A 248 -4.04 22.47 -9.77
CA ASP A 248 -3.50 23.35 -8.73
C ASP A 248 -2.49 22.67 -7.78
N ASP A 249 -2.25 21.37 -7.99
CA ASP A 249 -1.28 20.53 -7.25
C ASP A 249 -1.52 20.49 -5.73
N THR A 250 -2.77 20.65 -5.30
CA THR A 250 -3.19 20.50 -3.90
C THR A 250 -4.17 19.35 -3.74
N SER A 251 -4.19 18.74 -2.56
CA SER A 251 -5.19 17.73 -2.17
C SER A 251 -6.40 18.33 -1.44
N GLU A 252 -6.42 19.66 -1.26
CA GLU A 252 -7.51 20.37 -0.57
C GLU A 252 -8.67 20.73 -1.49
N THR A 253 -8.42 20.74 -2.79
CA THR A 253 -9.39 21.01 -3.84
C THR A 253 -9.59 19.79 -4.72
N TRP A 254 -10.72 19.70 -5.40
CA TRP A 254 -11.04 18.58 -6.31
C TRP A 254 -12.07 19.00 -7.34
N PHE A 255 -12.03 18.36 -8.48
CA PHE A 255 -13.08 18.46 -9.48
C PHE A 255 -14.29 17.62 -9.06
N GLN A 256 -15.50 18.16 -9.26
CA GLN A 256 -16.76 17.43 -9.10
C GLN A 256 -17.70 17.74 -10.26
N PRO A 257 -18.39 16.75 -10.85
CA PRO A 257 -19.45 17.01 -11.79
C PRO A 257 -20.69 17.63 -11.11
N GLU A 258 -21.37 18.56 -11.78
CA GLU A 258 -22.61 19.17 -11.30
C GLU A 258 -23.76 18.16 -11.22
N SER A 259 -23.82 17.22 -12.16
CA SER A 259 -24.85 16.20 -12.23
C SER A 259 -24.28 14.78 -12.06
N SER A 260 -25.16 13.84 -11.69
CA SER A 260 -24.82 12.42 -11.60
C SER A 260 -24.89 11.67 -12.94
N GLU A 261 -25.04 12.39 -14.05
CA GLU A 261 -25.06 11.78 -15.38
C GLU A 261 -23.68 11.20 -15.73
N LEU A 262 -23.66 10.00 -16.27
CA LEU A 262 -22.46 9.27 -16.64
C LEU A 262 -22.47 8.92 -18.14
N PRO A 263 -21.31 8.87 -18.78
CA PRO A 263 -19.99 9.16 -18.25
C PRO A 263 -19.72 10.65 -18.06
N VAL A 264 -18.84 11.01 -17.12
CA VAL A 264 -18.27 12.35 -17.02
C VAL A 264 -17.02 12.42 -17.89
N GLU A 265 -16.97 13.35 -18.81
CA GLU A 265 -15.84 13.54 -19.72
C GLU A 265 -14.97 14.72 -19.29
N ILE A 266 -13.67 14.49 -19.24
CA ILE A 266 -12.66 15.52 -18.99
C ILE A 266 -11.71 15.52 -20.18
N THR A 267 -11.65 16.65 -20.89
CA THR A 267 -10.73 16.81 -22.02
C THR A 267 -9.51 17.61 -21.60
N ILE A 268 -8.32 17.09 -21.91
CA ILE A 268 -7.04 17.69 -21.62
C ILE A 268 -6.35 18.04 -22.95
N CYS A 269 -6.10 19.33 -23.18
CA CYS A 269 -5.39 19.82 -24.34
C CYS A 269 -4.00 20.31 -23.91
N LEU A 270 -2.96 19.61 -24.32
CA LEU A 270 -1.57 20.03 -24.09
C LEU A 270 -1.19 21.15 -25.05
N ASP A 271 -0.28 22.01 -24.64
CA ASP A 271 0.21 23.17 -25.43
C ASP A 271 1.19 22.79 -26.55
N GLY A 272 1.51 21.50 -26.69
CA GLY A 272 2.41 20.96 -27.71
C GLY A 272 2.31 19.44 -27.88
N SER A 273 3.20 18.89 -28.67
CA SER A 273 3.38 17.44 -28.87
C SER A 273 4.41 16.89 -27.91
N TYR A 274 4.04 15.90 -27.10
CA TYR A 274 4.87 15.33 -26.06
C TYR A 274 4.87 13.80 -26.11
N ASN A 275 5.98 13.20 -25.69
CA ASN A 275 6.03 11.79 -25.36
C ASN A 275 5.66 11.65 -23.88
N LEU A 276 4.43 11.23 -23.60
CA LEU A 276 3.94 11.01 -22.25
C LEU A 276 4.53 9.72 -21.68
N GLY A 277 5.16 9.81 -20.52
CA GLY A 277 5.62 8.64 -19.79
C GLY A 277 4.51 8.07 -18.90
N TYR A 278 3.85 8.95 -18.16
CA TYR A 278 2.85 8.57 -17.17
C TYR A 278 1.69 9.56 -17.15
N LEU A 279 0.49 9.05 -16.89
CA LEU A 279 -0.66 9.81 -16.45
C LEU A 279 -0.98 9.40 -15.03
N VAL A 280 -1.00 10.36 -14.11
CA VAL A 280 -1.32 10.12 -12.71
C VAL A 280 -2.72 10.68 -12.44
N LEU A 281 -3.61 9.83 -11.98
CA LEU A 281 -4.95 10.19 -11.54
C LEU A 281 -5.02 10.01 -10.02
N LYS A 282 -5.60 11.00 -9.34
CA LYS A 282 -5.86 10.94 -7.90
C LYS A 282 -7.34 11.19 -7.64
N GLU A 283 -7.93 10.48 -6.71
CA GLU A 283 -9.31 10.66 -6.28
C GLU A 283 -9.36 11.40 -4.95
N ALA A 284 -10.37 12.22 -4.74
CA ALA A 284 -10.60 12.90 -3.46
C ALA A 284 -11.07 11.89 -2.39
N VAL A 285 -10.16 11.02 -1.95
CA VAL A 285 -10.45 9.89 -1.05
C VAL A 285 -10.99 10.28 0.33
N CYS A 286 -10.87 11.56 0.72
CA CYS A 286 -11.53 12.11 1.92
C CYS A 286 -13.07 11.95 1.85
N TYR A 287 -13.64 11.81 0.65
CA TYR A 287 -15.04 11.49 0.40
C TYR A 287 -15.27 10.01 0.05
N SER A 288 -14.35 9.13 0.43
CA SER A 288 -14.33 7.71 0.08
C SER A 288 -13.97 7.45 -1.39
N GLN A 289 -13.78 6.19 -1.72
CA GLN A 289 -13.52 5.71 -3.08
C GLN A 289 -14.84 5.62 -3.84
N ARG A 290 -14.97 6.35 -4.94
CA ARG A 290 -16.24 6.54 -5.67
C ARG A 290 -16.14 6.17 -7.14
N VAL A 291 -14.94 6.29 -7.74
CA VAL A 291 -14.72 5.91 -9.14
C VAL A 291 -14.64 4.39 -9.25
N GLU A 292 -15.51 3.82 -10.10
CA GLU A 292 -15.63 2.37 -10.28
C GLU A 292 -15.15 1.92 -11.66
N LYS A 293 -15.09 2.86 -12.60
CA LYS A 293 -14.57 2.63 -13.96
C LYS A 293 -14.15 3.94 -14.58
N PHE A 294 -13.02 3.91 -15.27
CA PHE A 294 -12.58 5.02 -16.12
C PHE A 294 -11.94 4.50 -17.40
N GLU A 295 -11.88 5.34 -18.40
CA GLU A 295 -11.28 5.03 -19.70
C GLU A 295 -10.47 6.24 -20.19
N ILE A 296 -9.31 6.00 -20.77
CA ILE A 296 -8.43 7.04 -21.29
C ILE A 296 -8.39 6.92 -22.80
N PHE A 297 -8.64 8.05 -23.46
CA PHE A 297 -8.59 8.16 -24.91
C PHE A 297 -7.50 9.14 -25.34
N VAL A 298 -6.91 8.89 -26.49
CA VAL A 298 -6.01 9.83 -27.17
C VAL A 298 -6.61 10.18 -28.52
N LYS A 299 -6.66 11.48 -28.83
CA LYS A 299 -7.16 11.97 -30.13
C LYS A 299 -6.02 11.97 -31.15
N GLU A 300 -6.22 11.25 -32.25
CA GLU A 300 -5.35 11.24 -33.43
C GLU A 300 -6.14 11.76 -34.64
N GLY A 301 -5.86 12.96 -35.09
CA GLY A 301 -6.69 13.65 -36.07
C GLY A 301 -8.08 13.91 -35.52
N GLU A 302 -9.12 13.32 -36.15
CA GLU A 302 -10.50 13.43 -35.69
C GLU A 302 -11.00 12.18 -34.94
N ILE A 303 -10.11 11.18 -34.70
CA ILE A 303 -10.48 9.90 -34.11
C ILE A 303 -9.98 9.83 -32.66
N TRP A 304 -10.85 9.41 -31.75
CA TRP A 304 -10.52 9.07 -30.38
C TRP A 304 -10.23 7.58 -30.24
N ASN A 305 -9.02 7.25 -29.87
CA ASN A 305 -8.56 5.87 -29.64
C ASN A 305 -8.47 5.59 -28.14
N SER A 306 -9.17 4.57 -27.67
CA SER A 306 -9.04 4.09 -26.30
C SER A 306 -7.67 3.45 -26.11
N ILE A 307 -6.91 3.91 -25.09
CA ILE A 307 -5.58 3.41 -24.80
C ILE A 307 -5.50 2.70 -23.44
N TYR A 308 -6.46 2.95 -22.54
CA TYR A 308 -6.48 2.34 -21.22
C TYR A 308 -7.89 2.29 -20.65
N THR A 309 -8.21 1.22 -19.92
CA THR A 309 -9.43 1.09 -19.12
C THR A 309 -9.05 0.64 -17.72
N GLY A 310 -9.52 1.35 -16.71
CA GLY A 310 -9.30 1.05 -15.29
C GLY A 310 -10.59 1.05 -14.49
N THR A 311 -10.50 0.63 -13.25
CA THR A 311 -11.64 0.58 -12.31
C THR A 311 -11.44 1.50 -11.12
N VAL A 312 -10.29 1.43 -10.46
CA VAL A 312 -9.96 2.19 -9.26
C VAL A 312 -8.97 3.29 -9.63
N ILE A 313 -9.22 4.50 -9.15
CA ILE A 313 -8.22 5.57 -9.18
C ILE A 313 -7.48 5.53 -7.84
N GLY A 314 -8.10 5.94 -6.75
CA GLY A 314 -7.45 6.04 -5.45
C GLY A 314 -6.58 7.29 -5.29
N TYR A 315 -5.59 7.22 -4.39
CA TYR A 315 -4.76 8.37 -3.99
C TYR A 315 -3.30 8.21 -4.39
#